data_27b0dd1fd84b61b0b17c16f9735c813b
#
_entry.id   27b0dd1fd84b61b0b17c16f9735c813b
#
_cell.length_a   1.000
_cell.length_b   1.000
_cell.length_c   1.000
_cell.angle_alpha   90.00
_cell.angle_beta   90.00
_cell.angle_gamma   90.00
#
_symmetry.space_group_name_H-M   'P 1'
#
loop_
_entity.id
_entity.type
_entity.pdbx_description
1 polymer ?
#
loop_
_entity_poly.entity_id
_entity_poly.type
_entity_poly.pdbx_seq_one_letter_code
_entity_poly.pdbx_strand_id
1 'polypeptide(L)'
;MAQPMQPMQPVQPVQPAQLVQPTPVQAPCKVNTEPSSPSTPSCLSRTTTASSLESSSTSSFGLSERSMTPVELFSPTPEGARCSIRGRVWQLCQQQNGCRRVQEAIDACSSDQDRNSLAFEMVGHVWEAARCPFGNYVLQKFITVLRPPDCQFIVDEISSRGKRAASQLARHRYGCRIMQRLLEHVRQEQASSMVEGLLGEALQLARHQYGNFVMQCVLSHGTLAQQRSLCLLLKPQACELAMDQNASAVLAKALCHVSPEDKVCLANGLLSQPGLLLAMSKIRHGHQTTLALLRILEGDMLESAVKAIRENFASLSRFRYGRVVLRGIPALNVMCSDLPSEEAPDC
;
A
#
# COMPACT_ATOMS: atom_id res chain seq x y z
N MET A 1 37.39 45.01 -44.71
CA MET A 1 36.07 45.47 -45.15
C MET A 1 35.04 44.65 -44.39
N ALA A 2 34.46 45.23 -43.35
CA ALA A 2 33.43 44.58 -42.54
C ALA A 2 32.04 45.03 -43.04
N GLN A 3 31.13 44.10 -43.31
CA GLN A 3 29.78 44.41 -43.67
C GLN A 3 28.96 44.77 -42.45
N PRO A 4 28.05 45.78 -42.51
CA PRO A 4 27.21 46.14 -41.39
C PRO A 4 26.02 45.16 -41.17
N MET A 5 25.77 44.81 -39.91
CA MET A 5 24.65 44.01 -39.45
C MET A 5 23.31 44.79 -39.64
N GLN A 6 22.32 44.10 -40.21
CA GLN A 6 20.95 44.63 -40.31
C GLN A 6 20.21 44.50 -38.96
N PRO A 7 19.34 45.48 -38.60
CA PRO A 7 18.58 45.45 -37.35
C PRO A 7 17.45 44.44 -37.42
N MET A 8 17.28 43.66 -36.32
CA MET A 8 16.18 42.69 -36.13
C MET A 8 14.84 43.44 -35.99
N GLN A 9 13.83 42.92 -36.67
CA GLN A 9 12.42 43.41 -36.56
C GLN A 9 11.77 42.95 -35.26
N PRO A 10 10.89 43.74 -34.64
CA PRO A 10 10.19 43.40 -33.42
C PRO A 10 9.15 42.27 -33.65
N VAL A 11 9.16 41.28 -32.73
CA VAL A 11 8.20 40.19 -32.69
C VAL A 11 6.82 40.72 -32.26
N GLN A 12 5.78 40.41 -33.03
CA GLN A 12 4.41 40.76 -32.69
C GLN A 12 3.86 39.89 -31.55
N PRO A 13 3.01 40.40 -30.64
CA PRO A 13 2.43 39.65 -29.56
C PRO A 13 1.35 38.67 -30.08
N VAL A 14 1.42 37.44 -29.56
CA VAL A 14 0.47 36.36 -29.83
C VAL A 14 -0.82 36.63 -29.09
N GLN A 15 -1.96 36.63 -29.79
CA GLN A 15 -3.30 36.81 -29.22
C GLN A 15 -3.69 35.58 -28.37
N PRO A 16 -4.40 35.76 -27.24
CA PRO A 16 -4.85 34.64 -26.42
C PRO A 16 -6.01 33.88 -27.11
N ALA A 17 -5.91 32.55 -27.08
CA ALA A 17 -6.91 31.63 -27.60
C ALA A 17 -8.25 31.76 -26.83
N GLN A 18 -9.35 31.84 -27.57
CA GLN A 18 -10.71 31.90 -27.03
C GLN A 18 -11.07 30.57 -26.33
N LEU A 19 -11.57 30.69 -25.11
CA LEU A 19 -12.16 29.59 -24.32
C LEU A 19 -13.44 29.09 -25.01
N VAL A 20 -13.42 27.84 -25.43
CA VAL A 20 -14.61 27.08 -25.86
C VAL A 20 -15.36 26.62 -24.62
N GLN A 21 -16.61 27.04 -24.45
CA GLN A 21 -17.47 26.57 -23.36
C GLN A 21 -17.97 25.16 -23.61
N PRO A 22 -18.03 24.28 -22.59
CA PRO A 22 -18.57 22.94 -22.75
C PRO A 22 -20.11 22.96 -22.79
N THR A 23 -20.67 22.20 -23.74
CA THR A 23 -22.11 21.94 -23.87
C THR A 23 -22.62 21.03 -22.74
N PRO A 24 -23.86 21.22 -22.25
CA PRO A 24 -24.42 20.40 -21.18
C PRO A 24 -24.80 19.00 -21.66
N VAL A 25 -24.30 18.00 -20.95
CA VAL A 25 -24.65 16.58 -21.17
C VAL A 25 -25.94 16.28 -20.39
N GLN A 26 -26.94 15.75 -21.08
CA GLN A 26 -28.21 15.32 -20.53
C GLN A 26 -28.04 14.10 -19.62
N ALA A 27 -28.72 14.10 -18.48
CA ALA A 27 -28.76 13.01 -17.50
C ALA A 27 -29.58 11.81 -18.03
N PRO A 28 -29.15 10.57 -17.78
CA PRO A 28 -29.97 9.39 -18.03
C PRO A 28 -30.90 9.07 -16.86
N CYS A 29 -32.05 8.53 -17.22
CA CYS A 29 -33.19 8.19 -16.38
C CYS A 29 -32.91 7.24 -15.22
N LYS A 30 -33.65 7.46 -14.12
CA LYS A 30 -33.73 6.61 -12.94
C LYS A 30 -34.39 5.28 -13.28
N VAL A 31 -33.73 4.17 -12.91
CA VAL A 31 -34.35 2.85 -12.76
C VAL A 31 -34.35 2.50 -11.28
N ASN A 32 -35.54 2.36 -10.71
CA ASN A 32 -35.79 1.89 -9.36
C ASN A 32 -35.58 0.37 -9.31
N THR A 33 -34.76 -0.13 -8.38
CA THR A 33 -34.86 -1.48 -7.83
C THR A 33 -34.48 -1.43 -6.36
N GLU A 34 -35.40 -1.85 -5.52
CA GLU A 34 -35.30 -1.97 -4.06
C GLU A 34 -34.36 -3.12 -3.64
N PRO A 35 -33.78 -3.06 -2.44
CA PRO A 35 -32.85 -4.06 -1.95
C PRO A 35 -33.54 -5.09 -1.08
N SER A 36 -33.32 -6.37 -1.35
CA SER A 36 -33.57 -7.47 -0.42
C SER A 36 -32.30 -7.75 0.39
N SER A 37 -32.45 -7.68 1.72
CA SER A 37 -31.44 -8.10 2.72
C SER A 37 -31.39 -9.62 2.86
N PRO A 38 -30.25 -10.17 3.28
CA PRO A 38 -30.29 -11.24 4.26
C PRO A 38 -29.33 -11.04 5.44
N SER A 39 -29.92 -11.10 6.60
CA SER A 39 -29.56 -11.65 7.92
C SER A 39 -28.15 -12.15 8.16
N THR A 40 -27.58 -11.62 9.26
CA THR A 40 -26.42 -12.08 10.03
C THR A 40 -26.67 -13.44 10.72
N PRO A 41 -25.60 -14.18 11.03
CA PRO A 41 -25.48 -14.83 12.32
C PRO A 41 -24.22 -14.45 13.10
N SER A 42 -24.46 -14.19 14.37
CA SER A 42 -23.54 -14.02 15.48
C SER A 42 -22.91 -15.37 15.87
N CYS A 43 -21.63 -15.38 16.33
CA CYS A 43 -21.11 -16.28 17.36
C CYS A 43 -19.69 -15.86 17.78
N LEU A 44 -19.57 -15.36 19.02
CA LEU A 44 -18.89 -15.86 20.23
C LEU A 44 -17.37 -16.12 20.21
N SER A 45 -16.72 -15.25 20.97
CA SER A 45 -15.56 -15.34 21.88
C SER A 45 -14.74 -16.62 22.00
N ARG A 46 -13.41 -16.46 22.05
CA ARG A 46 -12.60 -16.94 23.18
C ARG A 46 -11.23 -16.25 23.25
N THR A 47 -10.91 -15.88 24.48
CA THR A 47 -9.68 -15.31 25.06
C THR A 47 -8.49 -16.26 25.02
N THR A 48 -7.27 -15.73 24.88
CA THR A 48 -6.13 -16.02 25.77
C THR A 48 -5.02 -14.98 25.64
N THR A 49 -4.47 -14.64 26.77
CA THR A 49 -3.39 -13.73 27.13
C THR A 49 -2.01 -14.25 26.73
N ALA A 50 -1.07 -13.37 26.38
CA ALA A 50 0.20 -13.10 27.07
C ALA A 50 1.21 -12.32 26.21
N SER A 51 1.68 -11.27 26.82
CA SER A 51 2.92 -10.50 26.70
C SER A 51 4.09 -11.06 25.88
N SER A 52 4.68 -10.22 25.04
CA SER A 52 6.06 -9.76 25.13
C SER A 52 6.38 -8.80 23.99
N LEU A 53 7.05 -7.71 24.33
CA LEU A 53 7.64 -6.70 23.49
C LEU A 53 8.68 -7.30 22.57
N GLU A 54 8.56 -7.06 21.26
CA GLU A 54 9.70 -6.73 20.42
C GLU A 54 9.24 -6.11 19.09
N SER A 55 9.92 -5.04 18.75
CA SER A 55 9.71 -4.15 17.63
C SER A 55 10.03 -4.79 16.30
N SER A 56 9.02 -4.98 15.47
CA SER A 56 9.10 -4.84 14.02
C SER A 56 7.67 -4.86 13.47
N SER A 57 7.15 -3.69 13.17
CA SER A 57 5.83 -3.49 12.61
C SER A 57 5.79 -3.82 11.12
N THR A 58 5.74 -5.09 10.80
CA THR A 58 5.10 -5.55 9.57
C THR A 58 3.65 -5.82 9.92
N SER A 59 2.75 -4.91 9.56
CA SER A 59 1.31 -5.15 9.65
C SER A 59 0.95 -6.27 8.66
N SER A 60 1.06 -7.49 9.19
CA SER A 60 0.43 -8.66 8.60
C SER A 60 -1.07 -8.49 8.78
N PHE A 61 -1.77 -8.10 7.71
CA PHE A 61 -3.21 -8.26 7.64
C PHE A 61 -3.48 -9.76 7.63
N GLY A 62 -3.91 -10.29 8.77
CA GLY A 62 -4.40 -11.65 8.92
C GLY A 62 -5.60 -11.87 8.00
N LEU A 63 -5.36 -12.50 6.87
CA LEU A 63 -6.38 -13.30 6.23
C LEU A 63 -6.56 -14.52 7.13
N SER A 64 -7.77 -14.66 7.70
CA SER A 64 -8.21 -15.85 8.42
C SER A 64 -7.83 -17.10 7.63
N GLU A 65 -6.75 -17.74 8.04
CA GLU A 65 -6.44 -19.11 7.63
C GLU A 65 -7.50 -19.99 8.26
N ARG A 66 -8.45 -20.43 7.46
CA ARG A 66 -9.25 -21.58 7.82
C ARG A 66 -8.28 -22.75 7.90
N SER A 67 -8.01 -23.20 9.13
CA SER A 67 -7.40 -24.47 9.45
C SER A 67 -8.10 -25.57 8.67
N MET A 68 -7.44 -26.08 7.64
CA MET A 68 -7.84 -27.31 6.99
C MET A 68 -7.06 -28.44 7.63
N THR A 69 -7.79 -29.37 8.22
CA THR A 69 -7.31 -30.64 8.75
C THR A 69 -6.47 -31.42 7.73
N PRO A 70 -5.45 -32.20 8.16
CA PRO A 70 -4.65 -33.00 7.25
C PRO A 70 -5.48 -34.16 6.71
N VAL A 71 -5.71 -34.19 5.42
CA VAL A 71 -6.22 -35.37 4.71
C VAL A 71 -5.03 -36.13 4.12
N GLU A 72 -4.84 -37.28 4.64
CA GLU A 72 -4.15 -38.48 4.20
C GLU A 72 -3.00 -38.40 3.18
N LEU A 73 -1.91 -38.95 3.67
CA LEU A 73 -0.66 -39.34 3.05
C LEU A 73 -0.87 -40.21 1.77
N PHE A 74 -0.60 -39.60 0.62
CA PHE A 74 -0.02 -40.34 -0.50
C PHE A 74 1.31 -39.66 -0.81
N SER A 75 2.40 -40.31 -0.38
CA SER A 75 3.76 -39.88 -0.68
C SER A 75 4.17 -40.39 -2.05
N PRO A 76 4.22 -39.56 -3.10
CA PRO A 76 5.02 -39.88 -4.28
C PRO A 76 6.49 -39.62 -3.95
N THR A 77 7.36 -40.53 -4.35
CA THR A 77 8.81 -40.38 -4.23
C THR A 77 9.28 -39.08 -4.88
N PRO A 78 10.28 -38.36 -4.30
CA PRO A 78 10.66 -37.01 -4.73
C PRO A 78 11.11 -36.89 -6.20
N GLU A 79 11.58 -37.92 -6.81
CA GLU A 79 12.09 -37.91 -8.20
C GLU A 79 11.00 -37.98 -9.25
N GLY A 80 9.93 -38.74 -9.05
CA GLY A 80 8.81 -38.81 -9.99
C GLY A 80 7.97 -37.54 -10.06
N ALA A 81 7.90 -36.78 -8.96
CA ALA A 81 7.19 -35.51 -8.91
C ALA A 81 7.93 -34.39 -9.64
N ARG A 82 9.27 -34.39 -9.66
CA ARG A 82 10.10 -33.39 -10.35
C ARG A 82 9.97 -33.47 -11.88
N CYS A 83 9.90 -34.69 -12.44
CA CYS A 83 9.80 -34.91 -13.89
C CYS A 83 8.48 -34.40 -14.48
N SER A 84 7.40 -34.26 -13.68
CA SER A 84 6.10 -33.88 -14.17
C SER A 84 5.82 -32.34 -14.11
N ILE A 85 6.71 -31.52 -13.58
CA ILE A 85 6.52 -30.07 -13.40
C ILE A 85 7.24 -29.26 -14.47
N ARG A 86 8.47 -29.64 -14.86
CA ARG A 86 9.22 -28.98 -15.92
C ARG A 86 8.44 -29.03 -17.23
N GLY A 87 8.42 -27.90 -17.94
CA GLY A 87 7.66 -27.69 -19.17
C GLY A 87 6.14 -27.45 -18.95
N ARG A 88 5.68 -27.43 -17.68
CA ARG A 88 4.26 -27.28 -17.34
C ARG A 88 3.98 -26.30 -16.22
N VAL A 89 4.97 -25.48 -15.82
CA VAL A 89 4.84 -24.56 -14.69
C VAL A 89 3.63 -23.65 -14.85
N TRP A 90 3.50 -22.97 -15.99
CA TRP A 90 2.36 -22.09 -16.25
C TRP A 90 1.01 -22.83 -16.23
N GLN A 91 0.90 -24.00 -16.85
CA GLN A 91 -0.35 -24.78 -16.86
C GLN A 91 -0.77 -25.18 -15.44
N LEU A 92 0.20 -25.60 -14.62
CA LEU A 92 -0.05 -26.00 -13.23
C LEU A 92 -0.38 -24.82 -12.35
N CYS A 93 0.22 -23.63 -12.57
CA CYS A 93 -0.06 -22.42 -11.81
C CYS A 93 -1.51 -21.96 -11.88
N GLN A 94 -2.24 -22.33 -12.90
CA GLN A 94 -3.64 -21.93 -13.11
C GLN A 94 -4.61 -22.72 -12.22
N GLN A 95 -4.15 -23.79 -11.55
CA GLN A 95 -4.96 -24.69 -10.73
C GLN A 95 -4.47 -24.70 -9.28
N GLN A 96 -5.38 -24.82 -8.32
CA GLN A 96 -5.06 -24.78 -6.90
C GLN A 96 -4.01 -25.84 -6.49
N ASN A 97 -4.25 -27.10 -6.86
CA ASN A 97 -3.32 -28.19 -6.54
C ASN A 97 -2.01 -28.09 -7.34
N GLY A 98 -2.09 -27.67 -8.61
CA GLY A 98 -0.91 -27.44 -9.43
C GLY A 98 -0.02 -26.33 -8.89
N CYS A 99 -0.60 -25.21 -8.44
CA CYS A 99 0.10 -24.10 -7.81
C CYS A 99 0.91 -24.56 -6.58
N ARG A 100 0.33 -25.39 -5.71
CA ARG A 100 1.03 -25.94 -4.52
C ARG A 100 2.21 -26.83 -4.94
N ARG A 101 2.00 -27.74 -5.88
CA ARG A 101 3.07 -28.62 -6.40
C ARG A 101 4.23 -27.83 -7.01
N VAL A 102 3.94 -26.73 -7.73
CA VAL A 102 4.99 -25.85 -8.27
C VAL A 102 5.77 -25.17 -7.14
N GLN A 103 5.09 -24.65 -6.11
CA GLN A 103 5.75 -24.03 -4.96
C GLN A 103 6.64 -25.02 -4.21
N GLU A 104 6.16 -26.25 -3.98
CA GLU A 104 6.95 -27.34 -3.39
C GLU A 104 8.18 -27.70 -4.23
N ALA A 105 8.04 -27.73 -5.56
CA ALA A 105 9.16 -27.97 -6.46
C ALA A 105 10.20 -26.83 -6.43
N ILE A 106 9.78 -25.58 -6.32
CA ILE A 106 10.68 -24.43 -6.13
C ILE A 106 11.46 -24.58 -4.82
N ASP A 107 10.80 -24.97 -3.73
CA ASP A 107 11.44 -25.19 -2.42
C ASP A 107 12.42 -26.37 -2.46
N ALA A 108 12.10 -27.40 -3.23
CA ALA A 108 12.93 -28.60 -3.38
C ALA A 108 14.13 -28.40 -4.34
N CYS A 109 14.24 -27.25 -5.04
CA CYS A 109 15.40 -26.99 -5.89
C CYS A 109 16.67 -26.80 -5.05
N SER A 110 17.71 -27.56 -5.37
CA SER A 110 19.01 -27.49 -4.70
C SER A 110 19.94 -26.42 -5.24
N SER A 111 19.66 -25.90 -6.45
CA SER A 111 20.47 -24.87 -7.10
C SER A 111 19.64 -23.68 -7.59
N ASP A 112 20.30 -22.52 -7.70
CA ASP A 112 19.69 -21.32 -8.31
C ASP A 112 19.39 -21.54 -9.80
N GLN A 113 20.20 -22.35 -10.48
CA GLN A 113 19.99 -22.68 -11.89
C GLN A 113 18.68 -23.46 -12.09
N ASP A 114 18.34 -24.41 -11.20
CA ASP A 114 17.08 -25.13 -11.26
C ASP A 114 15.89 -24.20 -11.01
N ARG A 115 16.01 -23.30 -10.00
CA ARG A 115 14.98 -22.30 -9.72
C ARG A 115 14.75 -21.38 -10.91
N ASN A 116 15.83 -20.87 -11.52
CA ASN A 116 15.79 -20.04 -12.70
C ASN A 116 15.12 -20.78 -13.87
N SER A 117 15.46 -22.07 -14.09
CA SER A 117 14.85 -22.87 -15.16
C SER A 117 13.34 -22.99 -15.01
N LEU A 118 12.83 -23.17 -13.78
CA LEU A 118 11.38 -23.20 -13.52
C LEU A 118 10.76 -21.80 -13.69
N ALA A 119 11.46 -20.74 -13.26
CA ALA A 119 10.96 -19.38 -13.35
C ALA A 119 10.85 -18.90 -14.80
N PHE A 120 11.78 -19.27 -15.68
CA PHE A 120 11.74 -18.92 -17.08
C PHE A 120 10.54 -19.51 -17.85
N GLU A 121 9.90 -20.57 -17.34
CA GLU A 121 8.64 -21.06 -17.88
C GLU A 121 7.46 -20.11 -17.67
N MET A 122 7.64 -19.08 -16.82
CA MET A 122 6.65 -18.01 -16.60
C MET A 122 6.81 -16.83 -17.57
N VAL A 123 7.87 -16.80 -18.37
CA VAL A 123 8.09 -15.76 -19.39
C VAL A 123 6.93 -15.77 -20.39
N GLY A 124 6.39 -14.60 -20.69
CA GLY A 124 5.18 -14.42 -21.50
C GLY A 124 3.86 -14.62 -20.75
N HIS A 125 3.91 -15.03 -19.47
CA HIS A 125 2.74 -15.32 -18.64
C HIS A 125 2.69 -14.53 -17.32
N VAL A 126 3.65 -13.62 -17.09
CA VAL A 126 3.77 -12.86 -15.83
C VAL A 126 2.51 -12.03 -15.56
N TRP A 127 2.00 -11.37 -16.60
CA TRP A 127 0.80 -10.52 -16.46
C TRP A 127 -0.45 -11.31 -16.07
N GLU A 128 -0.67 -12.44 -16.72
CA GLU A 128 -1.77 -13.34 -16.43
C GLU A 128 -1.62 -13.97 -15.05
N ALA A 129 -0.40 -14.42 -14.71
CA ALA A 129 -0.09 -14.99 -13.40
C ALA A 129 -0.28 -13.99 -12.27
N ALA A 130 0.13 -12.73 -12.44
CA ALA A 130 -0.05 -11.68 -11.44
C ALA A 130 -1.53 -11.41 -11.12
N ARG A 131 -2.44 -11.73 -12.03
CA ARG A 131 -3.88 -11.52 -11.89
C ARG A 131 -4.66 -12.82 -11.62
N CYS A 132 -4.00 -13.97 -11.67
CA CYS A 132 -4.58 -15.28 -11.44
C CYS A 132 -4.73 -15.54 -9.93
N PRO A 133 -5.86 -16.11 -9.44
CA PRO A 133 -6.05 -16.44 -8.03
C PRO A 133 -5.03 -17.45 -7.48
N PHE A 134 -4.42 -18.26 -8.34
CA PHE A 134 -3.42 -19.27 -7.96
C PHE A 134 -2.02 -18.92 -8.46
N GLY A 135 -1.88 -18.47 -9.71
CA GLY A 135 -0.58 -18.13 -10.31
C GLY A 135 0.17 -17.02 -9.58
N ASN A 136 -0.55 -16.09 -8.94
CA ASN A 136 0.08 -15.03 -8.16
C ASN A 136 0.96 -15.57 -7.01
N TYR A 137 0.59 -16.68 -6.37
CA TYR A 137 1.40 -17.27 -5.29
C TYR A 137 2.71 -17.83 -5.80
N VAL A 138 2.69 -18.45 -6.98
CA VAL A 138 3.92 -18.96 -7.62
C VAL A 138 4.83 -17.81 -8.03
N LEU A 139 4.26 -16.76 -8.61
CA LEU A 139 5.03 -15.57 -9.00
C LEU A 139 5.63 -14.86 -7.78
N GLN A 140 4.87 -14.71 -6.68
CA GLN A 140 5.39 -14.19 -5.42
C GLN A 140 6.55 -15.06 -4.91
N LYS A 141 6.40 -16.38 -4.96
CA LYS A 141 7.44 -17.32 -4.54
C LYS A 141 8.73 -17.13 -5.35
N PHE A 142 8.65 -17.05 -6.68
CA PHE A 142 9.82 -16.78 -7.50
C PHE A 142 10.49 -15.45 -7.12
N ILE A 143 9.74 -14.37 -6.97
CA ILE A 143 10.29 -13.05 -6.59
C ILE A 143 11.06 -13.13 -5.27
N THR A 144 10.60 -13.95 -4.30
CA THR A 144 11.23 -14.05 -2.97
C THR A 144 12.45 -14.97 -2.92
N VAL A 145 12.54 -15.97 -3.81
CA VAL A 145 13.63 -16.96 -3.76
C VAL A 145 14.70 -16.74 -4.83
N LEU A 146 14.39 -16.01 -5.90
CA LEU A 146 15.36 -15.69 -6.94
C LEU A 146 16.25 -14.51 -6.51
N ARG A 147 17.44 -14.44 -7.07
CA ARG A 147 18.29 -13.26 -6.92
C ARG A 147 17.66 -12.07 -7.66
N PRO A 148 17.84 -10.82 -7.19
CA PRO A 148 17.26 -9.65 -7.84
C PRO A 148 17.50 -9.56 -9.36
N PRO A 149 18.71 -9.84 -9.91
CA PRO A 149 18.90 -9.84 -11.35
C PRO A 149 18.06 -10.87 -12.10
N ASP A 150 17.82 -12.04 -11.49
CA ASP A 150 17.06 -13.13 -12.09
C ASP A 150 15.55 -12.85 -12.14
N CYS A 151 15.07 -11.83 -11.41
CA CYS A 151 13.70 -11.33 -11.46
C CYS A 151 13.46 -10.30 -12.59
N GLN A 152 14.49 -9.91 -13.37
CA GLN A 152 14.38 -8.83 -14.35
C GLN A 152 13.29 -9.10 -15.39
N PHE A 153 13.11 -10.33 -15.85
CA PHE A 153 12.07 -10.69 -16.81
C PHE A 153 10.66 -10.35 -16.34
N ILE A 154 10.40 -10.42 -15.02
CA ILE A 154 9.11 -10.08 -14.43
C ILE A 154 8.87 -8.56 -14.56
N VAL A 155 9.90 -7.78 -14.24
CA VAL A 155 9.87 -6.31 -14.35
C VAL A 155 9.69 -5.89 -15.80
N ASP A 156 10.45 -6.50 -16.72
CA ASP A 156 10.43 -6.19 -18.15
C ASP A 156 9.05 -6.49 -18.76
N GLU A 157 8.47 -7.65 -18.44
CA GLU A 157 7.16 -8.02 -18.98
C GLU A 157 6.03 -7.13 -18.47
N ILE A 158 6.08 -6.70 -17.19
CA ILE A 158 5.12 -5.72 -16.67
C ILE A 158 5.32 -4.37 -17.37
N SER A 159 6.57 -3.91 -17.51
CA SER A 159 6.90 -2.61 -18.10
C SER A 159 6.58 -2.54 -19.60
N SER A 160 6.73 -3.66 -20.32
CA SER A 160 6.40 -3.76 -21.75
C SER A 160 4.91 -3.50 -22.07
N ARG A 161 4.04 -3.66 -21.08
CA ARG A 161 2.60 -3.38 -21.19
C ARG A 161 2.25 -1.88 -21.12
N GLY A 162 3.25 -1.03 -21.00
CA GLY A 162 3.13 0.43 -21.02
C GLY A 162 3.10 1.10 -19.65
N LYS A 163 3.16 2.43 -19.66
CA LYS A 163 3.37 3.27 -18.45
C LYS A 163 2.36 3.06 -17.32
N ARG A 164 1.13 2.61 -17.63
CA ARG A 164 0.07 2.37 -16.64
C ARG A 164 0.01 0.94 -16.12
N ALA A 165 0.83 0.03 -16.61
CA ALA A 165 0.76 -1.38 -16.24
C ALA A 165 0.98 -1.58 -14.73
N ALA A 166 1.98 -0.92 -14.16
CA ALA A 166 2.25 -0.95 -12.72
C ALA A 166 1.03 -0.47 -11.90
N SER A 167 0.41 0.65 -12.29
CA SER A 167 -0.79 1.19 -11.63
C SER A 167 -2.01 0.28 -11.77
N GLN A 168 -2.17 -0.39 -12.92
CA GLN A 168 -3.24 -1.37 -13.12
C GLN A 168 -3.07 -2.59 -12.21
N LEU A 169 -1.84 -3.13 -12.10
CA LEU A 169 -1.53 -4.21 -11.16
C LEU A 169 -1.70 -3.76 -9.71
N ALA A 170 -1.28 -2.55 -9.35
CA ALA A 170 -1.46 -2.00 -8.01
C ALA A 170 -2.95 -1.93 -7.58
N ARG A 171 -3.87 -1.73 -8.52
CA ARG A 171 -5.31 -1.75 -8.26
C ARG A 171 -5.94 -3.15 -8.27
N HIS A 172 -5.21 -4.16 -8.74
CA HIS A 172 -5.74 -5.52 -8.81
C HIS A 172 -5.56 -6.26 -7.49
N ARG A 173 -6.58 -7.02 -7.04
CA ARG A 173 -6.59 -7.74 -5.74
C ARG A 173 -5.41 -8.68 -5.50
N TYR A 174 -4.87 -9.29 -6.55
CA TYR A 174 -3.68 -10.15 -6.51
C TYR A 174 -2.44 -9.41 -7.01
N GLY A 175 -2.58 -8.62 -8.07
CA GLY A 175 -1.48 -7.88 -8.67
C GLY A 175 -0.79 -6.91 -7.71
N CYS A 176 -1.52 -6.32 -6.76
CA CYS A 176 -0.93 -5.46 -5.73
C CYS A 176 0.10 -6.21 -4.88
N ARG A 177 -0.05 -7.53 -4.67
CA ARG A 177 0.91 -8.34 -3.93
C ARG A 177 2.20 -8.54 -4.74
N ILE A 178 2.07 -8.73 -6.05
CA ILE A 178 3.23 -8.81 -6.96
C ILE A 178 4.01 -7.50 -6.92
N MET A 179 3.32 -6.37 -7.04
CA MET A 179 3.96 -5.05 -6.97
C MET A 179 4.68 -4.83 -5.62
N GLN A 180 4.07 -5.22 -4.49
CA GLN A 180 4.71 -5.15 -3.18
C GLN A 180 5.98 -6.00 -3.14
N ARG A 181 5.92 -7.27 -3.56
CA ARG A 181 7.08 -8.18 -3.57
C ARG A 181 8.22 -7.69 -4.47
N LEU A 182 7.90 -7.14 -5.63
CA LEU A 182 8.92 -6.55 -6.51
C LEU A 182 9.61 -5.36 -5.82
N LEU A 183 8.86 -4.44 -5.24
CA LEU A 183 9.43 -3.29 -4.52
C LEU A 183 10.29 -3.68 -3.31
N GLU A 184 9.99 -4.83 -2.67
CA GLU A 184 10.71 -5.35 -1.51
C GLU A 184 12.00 -6.10 -1.89
N HIS A 185 12.01 -6.81 -3.03
CA HIS A 185 13.05 -7.81 -3.33
C HIS A 185 13.94 -7.48 -4.53
N VAL A 186 13.49 -6.66 -5.50
CA VAL A 186 14.35 -6.27 -6.62
C VAL A 186 15.19 -5.03 -6.26
N ARG A 187 16.26 -4.77 -7.03
CA ARG A 187 17.05 -3.56 -6.84
C ARG A 187 16.23 -2.32 -7.23
N GLN A 188 16.50 -1.21 -6.57
CA GLN A 188 15.77 0.05 -6.80
C GLN A 188 15.86 0.52 -8.26
N GLU A 189 17.01 0.29 -8.92
CA GLU A 189 17.22 0.64 -10.32
C GLU A 189 16.29 -0.18 -11.23
N GLN A 190 16.12 -1.48 -10.95
CA GLN A 190 15.21 -2.36 -11.69
C GLN A 190 13.76 -1.91 -11.57
N ALA A 191 13.34 -1.44 -10.41
CA ALA A 191 11.98 -1.00 -10.14
C ALA A 191 11.68 0.44 -10.57
N SER A 192 12.68 1.24 -10.97
CA SER A 192 12.57 2.70 -11.15
C SER A 192 11.43 3.09 -12.09
N SER A 193 11.39 2.52 -13.28
CA SER A 193 10.34 2.81 -14.28
C SER A 193 8.92 2.45 -13.79
N MET A 194 8.78 1.35 -13.06
CA MET A 194 7.50 0.97 -12.46
C MET A 194 7.08 1.98 -11.37
N VAL A 195 8.02 2.44 -10.53
CA VAL A 195 7.74 3.43 -9.48
C VAL A 195 7.34 4.77 -10.11
N GLU A 196 7.98 5.20 -11.18
CA GLU A 196 7.57 6.41 -11.93
C GLU A 196 6.13 6.30 -12.44
N GLY A 197 5.75 5.14 -12.98
CA GLY A 197 4.37 4.87 -13.38
C GLY A 197 3.37 4.91 -12.22
N LEU A 198 3.76 4.44 -11.03
CA LEU A 198 2.95 4.52 -9.80
C LEU A 198 2.82 5.95 -9.29
N LEU A 199 3.91 6.73 -9.29
CA LEU A 199 3.92 8.13 -8.86
C LEU A 199 3.00 9.00 -9.73
N GLY A 200 2.90 8.71 -11.03
CA GLY A 200 1.97 9.40 -11.94
C GLY A 200 0.49 9.27 -11.56
N GLU A 201 0.13 8.29 -10.74
CA GLU A 201 -1.24 8.06 -10.25
C GLU A 201 -1.31 7.99 -8.71
N ALA A 202 -0.35 8.64 -8.01
CA ALA A 202 -0.13 8.50 -6.58
C ALA A 202 -1.37 8.75 -5.71
N LEU A 203 -2.09 9.84 -5.95
CA LEU A 203 -3.28 10.22 -5.18
C LEU A 203 -4.41 9.21 -5.32
N GLN A 204 -4.66 8.74 -6.56
CA GLN A 204 -5.68 7.73 -6.82
C GLN A 204 -5.31 6.38 -6.21
N LEU A 205 -4.01 6.01 -6.26
CA LEU A 205 -3.52 4.77 -5.66
C LEU A 205 -3.56 4.85 -4.13
N ALA A 206 -3.22 5.99 -3.53
CA ALA A 206 -3.30 6.17 -2.09
C ALA A 206 -4.72 5.94 -1.55
N ARG A 207 -5.74 6.42 -2.26
CA ARG A 207 -7.16 6.22 -1.90
C ARG A 207 -7.72 4.85 -2.29
N HIS A 208 -6.99 4.06 -3.08
CA HIS A 208 -7.50 2.78 -3.58
C HIS A 208 -7.31 1.65 -2.56
N GLN A 209 -8.32 0.77 -2.38
CA GLN A 209 -8.34 -0.32 -1.41
C GLN A 209 -7.13 -1.29 -1.50
N TYR A 210 -6.52 -1.46 -2.66
CA TYR A 210 -5.31 -2.28 -2.86
C TYR A 210 -4.07 -1.42 -3.15
N GLY A 211 -4.24 -0.33 -3.89
CA GLY A 211 -3.16 0.56 -4.30
C GLY A 211 -2.43 1.21 -3.13
N ASN A 212 -3.15 1.53 -2.04
CA ASN A 212 -2.55 2.16 -0.87
C ASN A 212 -1.39 1.33 -0.28
N PHE A 213 -1.48 -0.02 -0.30
CA PHE A 213 -0.40 -0.88 0.18
C PHE A 213 0.86 -0.79 -0.70
N VAL A 214 0.67 -0.64 -2.02
CA VAL A 214 1.79 -0.45 -2.94
C VAL A 214 2.45 0.92 -2.71
N MET A 215 1.66 1.98 -2.47
CA MET A 215 2.20 3.30 -2.13
C MET A 215 2.96 3.30 -0.80
N GLN A 216 2.49 2.54 0.20
CA GLN A 216 3.22 2.32 1.44
C GLN A 216 4.55 1.59 1.20
N CYS A 217 4.61 0.62 0.27
CA CYS A 217 5.88 -0.03 -0.12
C CYS A 217 6.84 0.94 -0.83
N VAL A 218 6.35 1.84 -1.68
CA VAL A 218 7.20 2.90 -2.28
C VAL A 218 7.85 3.77 -1.19
N LEU A 219 7.12 4.12 -0.12
CA LEU A 219 7.67 4.86 1.01
C LEU A 219 8.71 4.07 1.81
N SER A 220 8.60 2.74 1.86
CA SER A 220 9.52 1.90 2.64
C SER A 220 10.76 1.49 1.87
N HIS A 221 10.66 1.24 0.57
CA HIS A 221 11.68 0.57 -0.25
C HIS A 221 12.14 1.39 -1.46
N GLY A 222 11.43 2.45 -1.81
CA GLY A 222 11.83 3.37 -2.88
C GLY A 222 13.07 4.19 -2.52
N THR A 223 13.71 4.77 -3.53
CA THR A 223 14.81 5.73 -3.33
C THR A 223 14.35 6.96 -2.55
N LEU A 224 15.29 7.67 -1.90
CA LEU A 224 14.97 8.93 -1.23
C LEU A 224 14.29 9.95 -2.16
N ALA A 225 14.68 9.99 -3.43
CA ALA A 225 14.06 10.85 -4.43
C ALA A 225 12.61 10.46 -4.72
N GLN A 226 12.32 9.16 -4.80
CA GLN A 226 10.96 8.63 -5.02
C GLN A 226 10.07 8.84 -3.79
N GLN A 227 10.60 8.64 -2.59
CA GLN A 227 9.91 8.92 -1.32
C GLN A 227 9.54 10.41 -1.21
N ARG A 228 10.50 11.30 -1.51
CA ARG A 228 10.28 12.75 -1.55
C ARG A 228 9.25 13.14 -2.61
N SER A 229 9.34 12.59 -3.82
CA SER A 229 8.37 12.83 -4.89
C SER A 229 6.96 12.45 -4.45
N LEU A 230 6.81 11.28 -3.82
CA LEU A 230 5.52 10.85 -3.29
C LEU A 230 5.01 11.80 -2.19
N CYS A 231 5.86 12.21 -1.27
CA CYS A 231 5.53 13.15 -0.21
C CYS A 231 5.01 14.48 -0.78
N LEU A 232 5.70 15.04 -1.79
CA LEU A 232 5.31 16.28 -2.46
C LEU A 232 3.96 16.15 -3.18
N LEU A 233 3.63 14.99 -3.74
CA LEU A 233 2.32 14.71 -4.36
C LEU A 233 1.19 14.60 -3.33
N LEU A 234 1.45 14.03 -2.14
CA LEU A 234 0.45 13.87 -1.08
C LEU A 234 0.17 15.18 -0.32
N LYS A 235 1.19 16.03 -0.16
CA LYS A 235 1.14 17.24 0.68
C LYS A 235 -0.02 18.17 0.40
N PRO A 236 -0.36 18.55 -0.85
CA PRO A 236 -1.45 19.51 -1.12
C PRO A 236 -2.83 19.05 -0.65
N GLN A 237 -3.04 17.74 -0.52
CA GLN A 237 -4.29 17.12 -0.08
C GLN A 237 -4.16 16.38 1.25
N ALA A 238 -3.10 16.65 2.03
CA ALA A 238 -2.79 15.89 3.24
C ALA A 238 -3.96 15.85 4.24
N CYS A 239 -4.68 16.94 4.41
CA CYS A 239 -5.84 17.02 5.33
C CYS A 239 -6.99 16.11 4.89
N GLU A 240 -7.30 16.09 3.60
CA GLU A 240 -8.33 15.18 3.04
C GLU A 240 -7.89 13.72 3.11
N LEU A 241 -6.63 13.45 2.75
CA LEU A 241 -6.06 12.11 2.78
C LEU A 241 -6.00 11.55 4.21
N ALA A 242 -5.79 12.40 5.22
CA ALA A 242 -5.79 12.01 6.63
C ALA A 242 -7.14 11.45 7.11
N MET A 243 -8.23 11.90 6.49
CA MET A 243 -9.59 11.46 6.77
C MET A 243 -10.08 10.35 5.83
N ASP A 244 -9.31 10.00 4.81
CA ASP A 244 -9.65 8.92 3.88
C ASP A 244 -9.31 7.55 4.47
N GLN A 245 -10.19 6.56 4.25
CA GLN A 245 -10.08 5.22 4.81
C GLN A 245 -8.78 4.48 4.45
N ASN A 246 -8.25 4.71 3.25
CA ASN A 246 -7.06 4.03 2.74
C ASN A 246 -5.83 4.94 2.76
N ALA A 247 -6.00 6.20 2.35
CA ALA A 247 -4.88 7.12 2.20
C ALA A 247 -4.27 7.57 3.53
N SER A 248 -5.03 7.56 4.62
CA SER A 248 -4.51 7.84 5.96
C SER A 248 -3.34 6.93 6.35
N ALA A 249 -3.39 5.64 5.95
CA ALA A 249 -2.29 4.71 6.19
C ALA A 249 -1.03 5.08 5.39
N VAL A 250 -1.19 5.62 4.17
CA VAL A 250 -0.07 6.11 3.36
C VAL A 250 0.55 7.35 4.02
N LEU A 251 -0.26 8.28 4.54
CA LEU A 251 0.24 9.43 5.29
C LEU A 251 0.97 9.03 6.58
N ALA A 252 0.41 8.11 7.36
CA ALA A 252 1.06 7.59 8.56
C ALA A 252 2.43 6.98 8.23
N LYS A 253 2.52 6.23 7.10
CA LYS A 253 3.78 5.66 6.61
C LYS A 253 4.75 6.75 6.15
N ALA A 254 4.27 7.79 5.45
CA ALA A 254 5.10 8.92 5.02
C ALA A 254 5.73 9.62 6.24
N LEU A 255 4.95 9.96 7.27
CA LEU A 255 5.46 10.56 8.51
C LEU A 255 6.57 9.72 9.18
N CYS A 256 6.62 8.41 8.96
CA CYS A 256 7.68 7.55 9.50
C CYS A 256 8.95 7.50 8.64
N HIS A 257 8.83 7.54 7.31
CA HIS A 257 9.90 7.12 6.39
C HIS A 257 10.54 8.24 5.56
N VAL A 258 9.84 9.36 5.31
CA VAL A 258 10.41 10.47 4.52
C VAL A 258 11.49 11.23 5.30
N SER A 259 12.20 12.16 4.65
CA SER A 259 13.24 12.97 5.28
C SER A 259 12.68 13.79 6.47
N PRO A 260 13.53 14.17 7.43
CA PRO A 260 13.11 15.04 8.56
C PRO A 260 12.40 16.32 8.08
N GLU A 261 12.91 16.97 7.04
CA GLU A 261 12.34 18.20 6.49
C GLU A 261 10.93 17.94 5.91
N ASP A 262 10.75 16.84 5.18
CA ASP A 262 9.47 16.47 4.59
C ASP A 262 8.46 16.06 5.67
N LYS A 263 8.91 15.41 6.78
CA LYS A 263 8.08 15.10 7.95
C LYS A 263 7.52 16.35 8.59
N VAL A 264 8.40 17.33 8.88
CA VAL A 264 8.00 18.61 9.48
C VAL A 264 7.02 19.34 8.56
N CYS A 265 7.26 19.30 7.25
CA CYS A 265 6.41 19.94 6.27
C CYS A 265 4.99 19.32 6.22
N LEU A 266 4.89 17.98 6.26
CA LEU A 266 3.60 17.27 6.35
C LEU A 266 2.90 17.53 7.69
N ALA A 267 3.66 17.50 8.79
CA ALA A 267 3.15 17.76 10.14
C ALA A 267 2.51 19.16 10.23
N ASN A 268 3.23 20.18 9.76
CA ASN A 268 2.72 21.54 9.72
C ASN A 268 1.42 21.65 8.89
N GLY A 269 1.35 20.99 7.73
CA GLY A 269 0.16 20.94 6.91
C GLY A 269 -1.04 20.33 7.62
N LEU A 270 -0.83 19.23 8.35
CA LEU A 270 -1.91 18.57 9.12
C LEU A 270 -2.34 19.37 10.35
N LEU A 271 -1.41 20.00 11.05
CA LEU A 271 -1.71 20.80 12.26
C LEU A 271 -2.30 22.17 11.94
N SER A 272 -2.05 22.70 10.74
CA SER A 272 -2.64 23.99 10.32
C SER A 272 -4.16 23.95 10.15
N GLN A 273 -4.74 22.76 9.96
CA GLN A 273 -6.19 22.59 9.84
C GLN A 273 -6.83 22.48 11.24
N PRO A 274 -7.62 23.50 11.67
CA PRO A 274 -8.25 23.45 12.99
C PRO A 274 -9.15 22.22 13.18
N GLY A 275 -8.99 21.53 14.32
CA GLY A 275 -9.80 20.38 14.69
C GLY A 275 -9.45 19.06 13.99
N LEU A 276 -8.60 19.07 12.95
CA LEU A 276 -8.23 17.85 12.21
C LEU A 276 -7.57 16.80 13.10
N LEU A 277 -6.64 17.21 13.98
CA LEU A 277 -5.97 16.34 14.93
C LEU A 277 -6.97 15.54 15.79
N LEU A 278 -7.99 16.21 16.31
CA LEU A 278 -9.03 15.59 17.13
C LEU A 278 -9.97 14.72 16.30
N ALA A 279 -10.28 15.14 15.08
CA ALA A 279 -11.10 14.34 14.16
C ALA A 279 -10.41 13.03 13.78
N MET A 280 -9.14 13.08 13.39
CA MET A 280 -8.32 11.89 13.09
C MET A 280 -8.24 10.94 14.30
N SER A 281 -8.09 11.50 15.52
CA SER A 281 -7.96 10.72 16.74
C SER A 281 -9.19 9.86 17.04
N LYS A 282 -10.38 10.25 16.60
CA LYS A 282 -11.65 9.56 16.88
C LYS A 282 -11.96 8.39 15.94
N ILE A 283 -11.32 8.34 14.77
CA ILE A 283 -11.69 7.41 13.70
C ILE A 283 -10.65 6.29 13.52
N ARG A 284 -11.14 5.12 13.07
CA ARG A 284 -10.35 3.90 12.87
C ARG A 284 -9.12 4.11 11.99
N HIS A 285 -9.26 4.81 10.89
CA HIS A 285 -8.19 5.01 9.93
C HIS A 285 -7.28 6.20 10.28
N GLY A 286 -7.78 7.21 10.99
CA GLY A 286 -7.02 8.43 11.33
C GLY A 286 -6.11 8.30 12.56
N HIS A 287 -6.47 7.47 13.55
CA HIS A 287 -5.72 7.40 14.80
C HIS A 287 -4.25 7.01 14.62
N GLN A 288 -3.92 6.15 13.64
CA GLN A 288 -2.54 5.77 13.34
C GLN A 288 -1.74 6.97 12.79
N THR A 289 -2.38 7.80 11.95
CA THR A 289 -1.76 9.04 11.46
C THR A 289 -1.53 10.02 12.61
N THR A 290 -2.48 10.13 13.56
CA THR A 290 -2.31 10.93 14.79
C THR A 290 -1.12 10.45 15.62
N LEU A 291 -1.02 9.14 15.87
CA LEU A 291 0.10 8.56 16.62
C LEU A 291 1.45 8.74 15.90
N ALA A 292 1.47 8.56 14.59
CA ALA A 292 2.68 8.81 13.78
C ALA A 292 3.09 10.28 13.83
N LEU A 293 2.12 11.20 13.74
CA LEU A 293 2.34 12.63 13.85
C LEU A 293 2.94 13.00 15.23
N LEU A 294 2.33 12.56 16.33
CA LEU A 294 2.80 12.85 17.68
C LEU A 294 4.22 12.32 17.95
N ARG A 295 4.63 11.22 17.33
CA ARG A 295 5.98 10.66 17.48
C ARG A 295 7.09 11.50 16.84
N ILE A 296 6.75 12.32 15.85
CA ILE A 296 7.73 13.13 15.12
C ILE A 296 7.73 14.61 15.52
N LEU A 297 6.72 15.03 16.30
CA LEU A 297 6.64 16.39 16.82
C LEU A 297 7.60 16.56 18.00
N GLU A 298 8.21 17.74 18.10
CA GLU A 298 9.12 18.14 19.15
C GLU A 298 8.78 19.56 19.65
N GLY A 299 9.27 19.92 20.84
CA GLY A 299 9.14 21.26 21.42
C GLY A 299 7.69 21.77 21.49
N ASP A 300 7.51 23.04 21.20
CA ASP A 300 6.23 23.75 21.29
C ASP A 300 5.10 23.12 20.46
N MET A 301 5.45 22.49 19.33
CA MET A 301 4.46 21.83 18.47
C MET A 301 3.89 20.59 19.13
N LEU A 302 4.74 19.78 19.78
CA LEU A 302 4.31 18.61 20.55
C LEU A 302 3.48 19.04 21.76
N GLU A 303 3.94 20.03 22.49
CA GLU A 303 3.24 20.56 23.68
C GLU A 303 1.84 21.07 23.30
N SER A 304 1.74 21.83 22.21
CA SER A 304 0.47 22.36 21.70
C SER A 304 -0.48 21.23 21.27
N ALA A 305 0.02 20.20 20.57
CA ALA A 305 -0.77 19.06 20.16
C ALA A 305 -1.25 18.23 21.37
N VAL A 306 -0.37 17.96 22.34
CA VAL A 306 -0.71 17.23 23.58
C VAL A 306 -1.70 18.03 24.43
N LYS A 307 -1.55 19.36 24.53
CA LYS A 307 -2.48 20.25 25.22
C LYS A 307 -3.87 20.17 24.59
N ALA A 308 -3.98 20.28 23.27
CA ALA A 308 -5.25 20.18 22.57
C ALA A 308 -5.93 18.81 22.80
N ILE A 309 -5.18 17.71 22.82
CA ILE A 309 -5.70 16.37 23.12
C ILE A 309 -6.15 16.30 24.59
N ARG A 310 -5.38 16.83 25.55
CA ARG A 310 -5.71 16.86 26.98
C ARG A 310 -6.99 17.64 27.25
N GLU A 311 -7.14 18.82 26.68
CA GLU A 311 -8.35 19.65 26.82
C GLU A 311 -9.60 18.95 26.27
N ASN A 312 -9.42 18.03 25.33
CA ASN A 312 -10.50 17.24 24.72
C ASN A 312 -10.58 15.79 25.25
N PHE A 313 -9.93 15.49 26.39
CA PHE A 313 -9.85 14.14 26.95
C PHE A 313 -11.22 13.47 27.09
N ALA A 314 -12.19 14.14 27.72
CA ALA A 314 -13.54 13.61 27.90
C ALA A 314 -14.29 13.33 26.58
N SER A 315 -14.02 14.12 25.53
CA SER A 315 -14.58 13.85 24.19
C SER A 315 -13.92 12.65 23.53
N LEU A 316 -12.59 12.53 23.62
CA LEU A 316 -11.82 11.44 23.01
C LEU A 316 -12.05 10.09 23.72
N SER A 317 -12.23 10.10 25.03
CA SER A 317 -12.46 8.88 25.83
C SER A 317 -13.74 8.12 25.45
N ARG A 318 -14.72 8.81 24.86
CA ARG A 318 -15.97 8.21 24.35
C ARG A 318 -15.75 7.32 23.13
N PHE A 319 -14.69 7.57 22.35
CA PHE A 319 -14.40 6.84 21.12
C PHE A 319 -13.31 5.79 21.34
N ARG A 320 -13.50 4.59 20.81
CA ARG A 320 -12.52 3.49 20.89
C ARG A 320 -11.13 3.96 20.47
N TYR A 321 -11.01 4.56 19.30
CA TYR A 321 -9.71 5.01 18.76
C TYR A 321 -9.18 6.26 19.48
N GLY A 322 -10.06 7.08 20.02
CA GLY A 322 -9.67 8.17 20.92
C GLY A 322 -8.95 7.65 22.16
N ARG A 323 -9.45 6.57 22.77
CA ARG A 323 -8.80 5.89 23.91
C ARG A 323 -7.42 5.34 23.54
N VAL A 324 -7.27 4.77 22.33
CA VAL A 324 -5.96 4.31 21.81
C VAL A 324 -4.96 5.47 21.71
N VAL A 325 -5.39 6.61 21.15
CA VAL A 325 -4.54 7.80 21.05
C VAL A 325 -4.16 8.33 22.43
N LEU A 326 -5.12 8.43 23.37
CA LEU A 326 -4.87 8.91 24.73
C LEU A 326 -3.81 8.05 25.45
N ARG A 327 -3.92 6.72 25.38
CA ARG A 327 -2.93 5.78 25.94
C ARG A 327 -1.58 5.82 25.25
N GLY A 328 -1.55 6.21 23.99
CA GLY A 328 -0.31 6.36 23.21
C GLY A 328 0.53 7.58 23.60
N ILE A 329 0.05 8.45 24.50
CA ILE A 329 0.72 9.67 24.96
C ILE A 329 1.20 9.47 26.41
N PRO A 330 2.52 9.28 26.66
CA PRO A 330 3.04 9.04 28.01
C PRO A 330 2.64 10.09 29.04
N ALA A 331 2.58 11.36 28.63
CA ALA A 331 2.18 12.48 29.49
C ALA A 331 0.72 12.42 29.99
N LEU A 332 -0.11 11.53 29.44
CA LEU A 332 -1.52 11.35 29.82
C LEU A 332 -1.78 10.02 30.55
N ASN A 333 -0.78 9.19 30.79
CA ASN A 333 -0.93 7.84 31.36
C ASN A 333 -1.69 7.84 32.70
N VAL A 334 -1.44 8.81 33.58
CA VAL A 334 -2.14 8.93 34.87
C VAL A 334 -3.64 9.17 34.68
N MET A 335 -4.03 9.93 33.65
CA MET A 335 -5.43 10.20 33.33
C MET A 335 -6.12 9.01 32.64
N CYS A 336 -5.33 8.07 32.14
CA CYS A 336 -5.83 6.92 31.35
C CYS A 336 -6.12 5.68 32.21
N SER A 337 -5.78 5.69 33.54
CA SER A 337 -5.99 4.56 34.43
C SER A 337 -7.45 4.08 34.49
N ASP A 338 -8.38 5.01 34.44
CA ASP A 338 -9.81 4.74 34.60
C ASP A 338 -10.55 4.61 33.25
N LEU A 339 -9.81 4.61 32.14
CA LEU A 339 -10.44 4.46 30.81
C LEU A 339 -10.91 3.03 30.58
N PRO A 340 -12.12 2.83 29.97
CA PRO A 340 -12.59 1.52 29.52
C PRO A 340 -11.56 0.85 28.59
N SER A 341 -11.60 -0.48 28.49
CA SER A 341 -10.74 -1.23 27.57
C SER A 341 -10.87 -0.73 26.12
N GLU A 342 -9.88 -1.02 25.30
CA GLU A 342 -9.90 -0.65 23.87
C GLU A 342 -11.02 -1.36 23.10
N GLU A 343 -11.50 -2.50 23.60
CA GLU A 343 -12.57 -3.29 23.01
C GLU A 343 -13.97 -2.79 23.40
N ALA A 344 -14.08 -1.90 24.39
CA ALA A 344 -15.35 -1.33 24.79
C ALA A 344 -15.98 -0.56 23.61
N PRO A 345 -17.31 -0.70 23.38
CA PRO A 345 -18.01 0.02 22.34
C PRO A 345 -17.91 1.54 22.53
N ASP A 346 -18.13 2.27 21.47
CA ASP A 346 -18.24 3.73 21.52
C ASP A 346 -19.53 4.11 22.28
N CYS A 347 -19.41 5.13 23.14
CA CYS A 347 -20.51 5.65 23.96
C CYS A 347 -21.32 6.72 23.24
#